data_9c55ecd2dcea3d9fbe5782d341e1e952
#
_entry.id   9c55ecd2dcea3d9fbe5782d341e1e952
#
_cell.length_a   1.000
_cell.length_b   1.000
_cell.length_c   1.000
_cell.angle_alpha   90.00
_cell.angle_beta   90.00
_cell.angle_gamma   90.00
#
_symmetry.space_group_name_H-M   'P 1'
#
loop_
_entity.id
_entity.type
_entity.pdbx_description
1 polymer ?
#
loop_
_entity_poly.entity_id
_entity_poly.type
_entity_poly.pdbx_seq_one_letter_code
_entity_poly.pdbx_strand_id
1 'polypeptide(L)'
;MKDTFSILFYLKNSKKKINEKLIYCRITICGKEAPFSTKLKVNPALWNQQDQCATGRSITASKINTALAAITTDIVNQHDKIKKRRKRVDAKYLLACLQGQISDKENVMVVEFFDKYLKYLEERVLAKDLSEDAKKRYVRVRDRLEIYIKEKFGRNDIFLDEIDIMFTARFGLFIREKYSCANNTAQKHIQLLKTIITSAWGNGYLVCDKLIQYKLKYDKSERTCLNWHELKRLMQKKFCSGRLEKVRDVYVFECFTGFAYSDTLGLTEEYFELMNDNNEWVNKNRSKTKIKARILLSAIPYLIIEKYKDQRVGGRLLPVISNQKMNEYLKEIAVLCNINKNLTTHVAKHNTFVI
;
A
#
# COMPACT_ATOMS: atom_id res chain seq x y z
N MET A 1 -0.78 -2.37 -35.91
CA MET A 1 0.01 -3.61 -35.85
C MET A 1 -0.95 -4.77 -36.11
N LYS A 2 -0.65 -5.66 -37.06
CA LYS A 2 -1.44 -6.88 -37.26
C LYS A 2 -1.33 -7.77 -36.01
N ASP A 3 -2.46 -8.21 -35.47
CA ASP A 3 -2.48 -9.18 -34.37
C ASP A 3 -1.99 -10.52 -34.94
N THR A 4 -0.74 -10.86 -34.66
CA THR A 4 -0.15 -12.14 -35.05
C THR A 4 -0.35 -13.13 -33.91
N PHE A 5 -1.00 -14.29 -34.24
CA PHE A 5 -1.18 -15.41 -33.33
C PHE A 5 -0.66 -16.67 -34.00
N SER A 6 0.24 -17.38 -33.33
CA SER A 6 0.77 -18.66 -33.83
C SER A 6 1.03 -19.64 -32.69
N ILE A 7 0.91 -20.92 -33.01
CA ILE A 7 1.16 -22.05 -32.12
C ILE A 7 2.23 -22.90 -32.81
N LEU A 8 3.29 -23.28 -32.09
CA LEU A 8 4.38 -24.09 -32.61
C LEU A 8 4.69 -25.23 -31.64
N PHE A 9 4.65 -26.46 -32.16
CA PHE A 9 5.15 -27.62 -31.43
C PHE A 9 6.56 -27.96 -31.87
N TYR A 10 7.45 -28.24 -30.89
CA TYR A 10 8.85 -28.56 -31.18
C TYR A 10 9.45 -29.47 -30.10
N LEU A 11 10.52 -30.19 -30.45
CA LEU A 11 11.25 -31.00 -29.51
C LEU A 11 12.28 -30.16 -28.75
N LYS A 12 12.28 -30.24 -27.43
CA LYS A 12 13.30 -29.55 -26.64
C LYS A 12 14.66 -30.23 -26.78
N ASN A 13 15.68 -29.44 -27.10
CA ASN A 13 17.05 -29.95 -27.15
C ASN A 13 17.52 -30.40 -25.76
N SER A 14 17.97 -31.67 -25.67
CA SER A 14 18.58 -32.21 -24.43
C SER A 14 20.01 -32.61 -24.76
N LYS A 15 20.94 -32.32 -23.87
CA LYS A 15 22.35 -32.73 -23.94
C LYS A 15 22.55 -34.26 -23.77
N LYS A 16 21.53 -34.97 -23.27
CA LYS A 16 21.57 -36.42 -23.09
C LYS A 16 20.94 -37.12 -24.31
N LYS A 17 21.57 -38.19 -24.82
CA LYS A 17 20.97 -39.12 -25.80
C LYS A 17 19.82 -39.84 -25.06
N ILE A 18 18.59 -39.42 -25.32
CA ILE A 18 17.39 -40.01 -24.74
C ILE A 18 16.56 -40.54 -25.90
N ASN A 19 16.09 -41.80 -25.81
CA ASN A 19 15.27 -42.45 -26.84
C ASN A 19 13.93 -41.72 -27.07
N GLU A 20 13.47 -40.91 -26.11
CA GLU A 20 12.25 -40.11 -26.24
C GLU A 20 12.50 -38.69 -25.81
N LYS A 21 12.02 -37.70 -26.54
CA LYS A 21 12.08 -36.27 -26.19
C LYS A 21 10.69 -35.73 -25.87
N LEU A 22 10.65 -34.76 -24.96
CA LEU A 22 9.44 -34.01 -24.60
C LEU A 22 9.05 -33.06 -25.74
N ILE A 23 7.78 -33.04 -26.11
CA ILE A 23 7.20 -32.07 -27.03
C ILE A 23 6.85 -30.82 -26.23
N TYR A 24 7.35 -29.68 -26.67
CA TYR A 24 7.01 -28.36 -26.16
C TYR A 24 6.09 -27.64 -27.09
N CYS A 25 5.20 -26.85 -26.55
CA CYS A 25 4.36 -25.92 -27.29
C CYS A 25 4.84 -24.49 -27.01
N ARG A 26 4.88 -23.66 -28.04
CA ARG A 26 5.16 -22.24 -27.96
C ARG A 26 4.00 -21.44 -28.53
N ILE A 27 3.38 -20.62 -27.70
CA ILE A 27 2.35 -19.68 -28.12
C ILE A 27 3.03 -18.33 -28.38
N THR A 28 2.82 -17.76 -29.55
CA THR A 28 3.34 -16.44 -29.93
C THR A 28 2.18 -15.49 -30.21
N ILE A 29 2.10 -14.36 -29.54
CA ILE A 29 1.09 -13.32 -29.76
C ILE A 29 1.79 -11.96 -29.84
N CYS A 30 1.62 -11.28 -30.98
CA CYS A 30 2.24 -9.95 -31.21
C CYS A 30 3.76 -9.93 -30.90
N GLY A 31 4.49 -11.00 -31.28
CA GLY A 31 5.93 -11.15 -31.08
C GLY A 31 6.37 -11.56 -29.68
N LYS A 32 5.45 -11.74 -28.74
CA LYS A 32 5.76 -12.25 -27.39
C LYS A 32 5.50 -13.74 -27.30
N GLU A 33 6.45 -14.47 -26.74
CA GLU A 33 6.44 -15.92 -26.67
C GLU A 33 6.14 -16.44 -25.25
N ALA A 34 5.38 -17.54 -25.17
CA ALA A 34 5.11 -18.28 -23.95
C ALA A 34 5.27 -19.80 -24.21
N PRO A 35 6.47 -20.37 -23.95
CA PRO A 35 6.69 -21.80 -24.13
C PRO A 35 6.24 -22.59 -22.91
N PHE A 36 5.68 -23.81 -23.13
CA PHE A 36 5.35 -24.76 -22.08
C PHE A 36 5.52 -26.21 -22.53
N SER A 37 5.63 -27.13 -21.57
CA SER A 37 5.72 -28.56 -21.86
C SER A 37 4.34 -29.17 -22.04
N THR A 38 4.12 -29.92 -23.09
CA THR A 38 2.87 -30.68 -23.30
C THR A 38 2.82 -31.95 -22.46
N LYS A 39 3.94 -32.32 -21.79
CA LYS A 39 4.17 -33.60 -21.09
C LYS A 39 4.16 -34.83 -22.00
N LEU A 40 3.89 -34.67 -23.30
CA LEU A 40 3.96 -35.76 -24.29
C LEU A 40 5.42 -36.02 -24.66
N LYS A 41 5.74 -37.30 -24.89
CA LYS A 41 7.06 -37.74 -25.32
C LYS A 41 6.95 -38.43 -26.66
N VAL A 42 7.97 -38.25 -27.51
CA VAL A 42 8.05 -38.91 -28.83
C VAL A 42 9.48 -39.28 -29.12
N ASN A 43 9.68 -40.39 -29.88
CA ASN A 43 11.00 -40.72 -30.43
C ASN A 43 11.36 -39.66 -31.48
N PRO A 44 12.53 -38.97 -31.39
CA PRO A 44 12.93 -37.96 -32.34
C PRO A 44 12.93 -38.39 -33.81
N ALA A 45 13.20 -39.66 -34.07
CA ALA A 45 13.18 -40.23 -35.43
C ALA A 45 11.75 -40.28 -36.04
N LEU A 46 10.72 -40.23 -35.18
CA LEU A 46 9.31 -40.25 -35.57
C LEU A 46 8.66 -38.88 -35.51
N TRP A 47 9.43 -37.83 -35.39
CA TRP A 47 8.91 -36.46 -35.30
C TRP A 47 9.14 -35.69 -36.60
N ASN A 48 8.08 -35.22 -37.22
CA ASN A 48 8.14 -34.30 -38.37
C ASN A 48 8.01 -32.86 -37.84
N GLN A 49 9.09 -32.07 -37.94
CA GLN A 49 9.10 -30.70 -37.46
C GLN A 49 8.33 -29.74 -38.39
N GLN A 50 8.23 -30.04 -39.70
CA GLN A 50 7.47 -29.19 -40.63
C GLN A 50 5.97 -29.31 -40.37
N ASP A 51 5.48 -30.54 -40.25
CA ASP A 51 4.07 -30.80 -39.98
C ASP A 51 3.72 -30.78 -38.49
N GLN A 52 4.72 -30.63 -37.63
CA GLN A 52 4.58 -30.58 -36.16
C GLN A 52 3.79 -31.78 -35.60
N CYS A 53 4.03 -32.95 -36.12
CA CYS A 53 3.30 -34.18 -35.78
C CYS A 53 4.24 -35.40 -35.65
N ALA A 54 3.74 -36.43 -34.98
CA ALA A 54 4.38 -37.73 -34.95
C ALA A 54 4.07 -38.50 -36.24
N THR A 55 5.11 -39.05 -36.90
CA THR A 55 4.99 -39.84 -38.13
C THR A 55 4.79 -41.31 -37.81
N GLY A 56 4.19 -42.04 -38.79
CA GLY A 56 3.95 -43.47 -38.68
C GLY A 56 2.49 -43.84 -38.38
N ARG A 57 2.14 -45.12 -38.59
CA ARG A 57 0.78 -45.66 -38.40
C ARG A 57 0.60 -46.34 -37.03
N SER A 58 1.49 -46.08 -36.07
CA SER A 58 1.41 -46.71 -34.75
C SER A 58 0.28 -46.05 -33.89
N ILE A 59 -0.32 -46.84 -33.04
CA ILE A 59 -1.33 -46.35 -32.07
C ILE A 59 -0.76 -45.21 -31.22
N THR A 60 0.54 -45.26 -30.92
CA THR A 60 1.24 -44.22 -30.13
C THR A 60 1.33 -42.90 -30.90
N ALA A 61 1.67 -42.93 -32.19
CA ALA A 61 1.70 -41.74 -33.05
C ALA A 61 0.32 -41.10 -33.18
N SER A 62 -0.72 -41.94 -33.40
CA SER A 62 -2.11 -41.46 -33.46
C SER A 62 -2.54 -40.80 -32.16
N LYS A 63 -2.26 -41.41 -30.98
CA LYS A 63 -2.57 -40.82 -29.66
C LYS A 63 -1.87 -39.46 -29.44
N ILE A 64 -0.59 -39.36 -29.80
CA ILE A 64 0.15 -38.11 -29.71
C ILE A 64 -0.49 -37.03 -30.59
N ASN A 65 -0.78 -37.32 -31.83
CA ASN A 65 -1.35 -36.36 -32.76
C ASN A 65 -2.75 -35.90 -32.33
N THR A 66 -3.58 -36.80 -31.82
CA THR A 66 -4.89 -36.46 -31.24
C THR A 66 -4.74 -35.53 -30.03
N ALA A 67 -3.78 -35.81 -29.15
CA ALA A 67 -3.53 -34.96 -28.01
C ALA A 67 -3.00 -33.56 -28.41
N LEU A 68 -2.14 -33.48 -29.42
CA LEU A 68 -1.66 -32.18 -29.93
C LEU A 68 -2.80 -31.36 -30.56
N ALA A 69 -3.70 -32.03 -31.30
CA ALA A 69 -4.90 -31.39 -31.87
C ALA A 69 -5.83 -30.86 -30.77
N ALA A 70 -6.04 -31.63 -29.70
CA ALA A 70 -6.82 -31.20 -28.56
C ALA A 70 -6.20 -29.96 -27.89
N ILE A 71 -4.89 -29.95 -27.63
CA ILE A 71 -4.16 -28.80 -27.07
C ILE A 71 -4.31 -27.58 -27.98
N THR A 72 -4.20 -27.74 -29.29
CA THR A 72 -4.40 -26.65 -30.28
C THR A 72 -5.80 -26.07 -30.17
N THR A 73 -6.82 -26.93 -30.11
CA THR A 73 -8.22 -26.54 -29.99
C THR A 73 -8.47 -25.75 -28.70
N ASP A 74 -7.92 -26.23 -27.60
CA ASP A 74 -8.05 -25.54 -26.30
C ASP A 74 -7.38 -24.16 -26.33
N ILE A 75 -6.18 -24.05 -26.92
CA ILE A 75 -5.47 -22.77 -27.06
C ILE A 75 -6.29 -21.78 -27.89
N VAL A 76 -6.82 -22.23 -29.07
CA VAL A 76 -7.61 -21.38 -29.96
C VAL A 76 -8.91 -20.94 -29.27
N ASN A 77 -9.63 -21.86 -28.64
CA ASN A 77 -10.87 -21.56 -27.94
C ASN A 77 -10.65 -20.54 -26.81
N GLN A 78 -9.62 -20.70 -26.00
CA GLN A 78 -9.28 -19.76 -24.94
C GLN A 78 -8.82 -18.42 -25.51
N HIS A 79 -8.00 -18.41 -26.56
CA HIS A 79 -7.60 -17.17 -27.24
C HIS A 79 -8.82 -16.39 -27.72
N ASP A 80 -9.76 -17.04 -28.40
CA ASP A 80 -10.96 -16.39 -28.93
C ASP A 80 -11.90 -15.91 -27.82
N LYS A 81 -12.05 -16.70 -26.76
CA LYS A 81 -12.80 -16.31 -25.57
C LYS A 81 -12.21 -15.03 -24.94
N ILE A 82 -10.89 -14.96 -24.80
CA ILE A 82 -10.19 -13.79 -24.26
C ILE A 82 -10.28 -12.60 -25.26
N LYS A 83 -10.09 -12.83 -26.56
CA LYS A 83 -10.13 -11.80 -27.59
C LYS A 83 -11.50 -11.11 -27.69
N LYS A 84 -12.60 -11.84 -27.50
CA LYS A 84 -13.95 -11.27 -27.43
C LYS A 84 -14.13 -10.30 -26.25
N ARG A 85 -13.37 -10.49 -25.17
CA ARG A 85 -13.48 -9.71 -23.93
C ARG A 85 -12.44 -8.59 -23.83
N ARG A 86 -11.30 -8.72 -24.52
CA ARG A 86 -10.15 -7.80 -24.41
C ARG A 86 -9.69 -7.31 -25.80
N LYS A 87 -9.27 -6.05 -25.88
CA LYS A 87 -8.68 -5.50 -27.12
C LYS A 87 -7.31 -6.10 -27.47
N ARG A 88 -6.56 -6.61 -26.48
CA ARG A 88 -5.25 -7.26 -26.67
C ARG A 88 -5.12 -8.49 -25.80
N VAL A 89 -4.60 -9.56 -26.39
CA VAL A 89 -4.27 -10.81 -25.68
C VAL A 89 -2.75 -10.88 -25.52
N ASP A 90 -2.27 -11.28 -24.34
CA ASP A 90 -0.85 -11.55 -24.05
C ASP A 90 -0.62 -13.06 -23.99
N ALA A 91 0.49 -13.54 -24.58
CA ALA A 91 0.78 -14.98 -24.64
C ALA A 91 0.95 -15.63 -23.27
N LYS A 92 1.57 -14.94 -22.31
CA LYS A 92 1.73 -15.44 -20.93
C LYS A 92 0.40 -15.51 -20.20
N TYR A 93 -0.46 -14.53 -20.42
CA TYR A 93 -1.81 -14.52 -19.86
C TYR A 93 -2.64 -15.69 -20.39
N LEU A 94 -2.63 -15.92 -21.72
CA LEU A 94 -3.30 -17.06 -22.33
C LEU A 94 -2.79 -18.40 -21.77
N LEU A 95 -1.48 -18.55 -21.61
CA LEU A 95 -0.87 -19.75 -21.03
C LEU A 95 -1.33 -19.98 -19.59
N ALA A 96 -1.38 -18.93 -18.76
CA ALA A 96 -1.81 -19.05 -17.38
C ALA A 96 -3.30 -19.43 -17.26
N CYS A 97 -4.16 -18.91 -18.18
CA CYS A 97 -5.55 -19.34 -18.30
C CYS A 97 -5.65 -20.85 -18.64
N LEU A 98 -4.86 -21.32 -19.61
CA LEU A 98 -4.82 -22.72 -20.01
C LEU A 98 -4.36 -23.66 -18.89
N GLN A 99 -3.46 -23.19 -18.05
CA GLN A 99 -2.94 -23.94 -16.90
C GLN A 99 -3.85 -23.91 -15.67
N GLY A 100 -5.00 -23.21 -15.75
CA GLY A 100 -5.92 -23.04 -14.61
C GLY A 100 -5.33 -22.22 -13.46
N GLN A 101 -4.19 -21.55 -13.70
CA GLN A 101 -3.57 -20.64 -12.72
C GLN A 101 -4.38 -19.35 -12.57
N ILE A 102 -5.19 -19.07 -13.56
CA ILE A 102 -6.08 -17.93 -13.64
C ILE A 102 -7.50 -18.48 -13.78
N SER A 103 -8.33 -18.30 -12.77
CA SER A 103 -9.74 -18.69 -12.80
C SER A 103 -10.60 -17.65 -13.53
N ASP A 104 -11.91 -17.92 -13.73
CA ASP A 104 -12.90 -16.97 -14.30
C ASP A 104 -13.01 -15.63 -13.53
N LYS A 105 -12.23 -15.44 -12.45
CA LYS A 105 -12.08 -14.18 -11.69
C LYS A 105 -11.40 -13.04 -12.47
N GLU A 106 -11.01 -13.24 -13.70
CA GLU A 106 -9.91 -12.53 -14.37
C GLU A 106 -10.27 -11.36 -15.25
N ASN A 107 -11.52 -11.09 -15.39
CA ASN A 107 -11.95 -9.88 -16.07
C ASN A 107 -12.36 -8.80 -15.07
N VAL A 108 -11.76 -8.83 -13.88
CA VAL A 108 -12.06 -7.85 -12.85
C VAL A 108 -11.35 -6.55 -13.20
N MET A 109 -12.12 -5.50 -13.24
CA MET A 109 -11.65 -4.14 -13.43
C MET A 109 -10.99 -3.62 -12.15
N VAL A 110 -10.13 -2.63 -12.28
CA VAL A 110 -9.35 -2.09 -11.15
C VAL A 110 -10.25 -1.48 -10.09
N VAL A 111 -11.20 -0.63 -10.48
CA VAL A 111 -12.11 0.04 -9.54
C VAL A 111 -13.04 -0.97 -8.90
N GLU A 112 -13.55 -1.93 -9.69
CA GLU A 112 -14.36 -3.04 -9.17
C GLU A 112 -13.62 -3.85 -8.11
N PHE A 113 -12.35 -4.20 -8.36
CA PHE A 113 -11.53 -4.92 -7.37
C PHE A 113 -11.26 -4.07 -6.14
N PHE A 114 -10.99 -2.78 -6.34
CA PHE A 114 -10.78 -1.84 -5.25
C PHE A 114 -12.02 -1.77 -4.33
N ASP A 115 -13.22 -1.73 -4.92
CA ASP A 115 -14.47 -1.71 -4.16
C ASP A 115 -14.68 -3.02 -3.36
N LYS A 116 -14.30 -4.18 -3.93
CA LYS A 116 -14.28 -5.46 -3.19
C LYS A 116 -13.28 -5.43 -2.03
N TYR A 117 -12.11 -4.84 -2.26
CA TYR A 117 -11.10 -4.71 -1.21
C TYR A 117 -11.54 -3.73 -0.10
N LEU A 118 -12.25 -2.66 -0.43
CA LEU A 118 -12.80 -1.73 0.55
C LEU A 118 -13.84 -2.39 1.47
N LYS A 119 -14.67 -3.31 0.96
CA LYS A 119 -15.57 -4.12 1.78
C LYS A 119 -14.81 -4.99 2.78
N TYR A 120 -13.73 -5.63 2.35
CA TYR A 120 -12.86 -6.38 3.24
C TYR A 120 -12.21 -5.47 4.32
N LEU A 121 -11.78 -4.26 3.95
CA LEU A 121 -11.26 -3.30 4.93
C LEU A 121 -12.34 -2.85 5.94
N GLU A 122 -13.61 -2.80 5.53
CA GLU A 122 -14.74 -2.50 6.43
C GLU A 122 -14.91 -3.59 7.49
N GLU A 123 -14.86 -4.86 7.10
CA GLU A 123 -14.86 -5.98 8.03
C GLU A 123 -13.72 -5.88 9.05
N ARG A 124 -12.51 -5.48 8.61
CA ARG A 124 -11.37 -5.27 9.49
C ARG A 124 -11.55 -4.08 10.45
N VAL A 125 -12.25 -3.04 10.03
CA VAL A 125 -12.59 -1.90 10.90
C VAL A 125 -13.59 -2.36 11.97
N LEU A 126 -14.62 -3.10 11.59
CA LEU A 126 -15.59 -3.68 12.54
C LEU A 126 -14.92 -4.62 13.55
N ALA A 127 -13.95 -5.40 13.10
CA ALA A 127 -13.13 -6.26 13.95
C ALA A 127 -12.08 -5.51 14.80
N LYS A 128 -12.01 -4.16 14.72
CA LYS A 128 -11.01 -3.29 15.39
C LYS A 128 -9.55 -3.59 15.02
N ASP A 129 -9.31 -4.30 13.91
CA ASP A 129 -7.98 -4.59 13.37
C ASP A 129 -7.42 -3.44 12.53
N LEU A 130 -8.30 -2.58 11.98
CA LEU A 130 -7.95 -1.42 11.18
C LEU A 130 -8.68 -0.18 11.69
N SER A 131 -8.01 0.98 11.67
CA SER A 131 -8.67 2.24 12.00
C SER A 131 -9.50 2.76 10.81
N GLU A 132 -10.61 3.45 11.12
CA GLU A 132 -11.45 4.11 10.11
C GLU A 132 -10.64 5.10 9.25
N ASP A 133 -9.68 5.82 9.85
CA ASP A 133 -8.80 6.74 9.11
C ASP A 133 -7.87 6.02 8.12
N ALA A 134 -7.49 4.77 8.40
CA ALA A 134 -6.73 3.97 7.45
C ALA A 134 -7.62 3.58 6.24
N LYS A 135 -8.88 3.13 6.47
CA LYS A 135 -9.85 2.85 5.40
C LYS A 135 -10.09 4.09 4.53
N LYS A 136 -10.32 5.27 5.13
CA LYS A 136 -10.53 6.53 4.39
C LYS A 136 -9.37 6.88 3.45
N ARG A 137 -8.14 6.46 3.75
CA ARG A 137 -7.01 6.66 2.82
C ARG A 137 -7.14 5.82 1.56
N TYR A 138 -7.60 4.58 1.69
CA TYR A 138 -7.85 3.70 0.54
C TYR A 138 -9.02 4.23 -0.31
N VAL A 139 -10.13 4.68 0.30
CA VAL A 139 -11.23 5.32 -0.40
C VAL A 139 -10.73 6.49 -1.25
N ARG A 140 -9.93 7.38 -0.66
CA ARG A 140 -9.36 8.52 -1.39
C ARG A 140 -8.47 8.12 -2.56
N VAL A 141 -7.71 7.02 -2.45
CA VAL A 141 -6.90 6.52 -3.56
C VAL A 141 -7.79 5.94 -4.66
N ARG A 142 -8.82 5.20 -4.31
CA ARG A 142 -9.82 4.65 -5.22
C ARG A 142 -10.47 5.75 -6.05
N ASP A 143 -10.98 6.80 -5.40
CA ASP A 143 -11.66 7.91 -6.06
C ASP A 143 -10.72 8.67 -7.01
N ARG A 144 -9.48 8.92 -6.58
CA ARG A 144 -8.48 9.58 -7.42
C ARG A 144 -8.05 8.72 -8.60
N LEU A 145 -8.02 7.41 -8.45
CA LEU A 145 -7.71 6.47 -9.51
C LEU A 145 -8.82 6.44 -10.57
N GLU A 146 -10.08 6.40 -10.16
CA GLU A 146 -11.24 6.47 -11.05
C GLU A 146 -11.22 7.77 -11.87
N ILE A 147 -10.97 8.92 -11.25
CA ILE A 147 -10.82 10.20 -11.93
C ILE A 147 -9.68 10.17 -12.93
N TYR A 148 -8.52 9.61 -12.56
CA TYR A 148 -7.37 9.48 -13.45
C TYR A 148 -7.68 8.64 -14.68
N ILE A 149 -8.33 7.49 -14.49
CA ILE A 149 -8.73 6.59 -15.58
C ILE A 149 -9.69 7.32 -16.53
N LYS A 150 -10.68 8.02 -15.99
CA LYS A 150 -11.66 8.76 -16.80
C LYS A 150 -11.01 9.88 -17.62
N GLU A 151 -10.12 10.67 -17.01
CA GLU A 151 -9.52 11.83 -17.68
C GLU A 151 -8.41 11.45 -18.69
N LYS A 152 -7.61 10.43 -18.38
CA LYS A 152 -6.45 10.09 -19.23
C LYS A 152 -6.73 8.98 -20.24
N PHE A 153 -7.74 8.16 -20.00
CA PHE A 153 -8.06 7.01 -20.88
C PHE A 153 -9.47 7.11 -21.48
N GLY A 154 -10.32 8.05 -21.05
CA GLY A 154 -11.71 8.19 -21.52
C GLY A 154 -12.59 6.97 -21.21
N ARG A 155 -12.23 6.19 -20.19
CA ARG A 155 -12.93 4.97 -19.75
C ARG A 155 -13.39 5.12 -18.32
N ASN A 156 -14.45 4.40 -17.94
CA ASN A 156 -14.93 4.40 -16.55
C ASN A 156 -14.06 3.50 -15.66
N ASP A 157 -13.44 2.45 -16.21
CA ASP A 157 -12.54 1.54 -15.51
C ASP A 157 -11.57 0.88 -16.51
N ILE A 158 -10.53 0.21 -16.02
CA ILE A 158 -9.53 -0.53 -16.78
C ILE A 158 -9.30 -1.90 -16.14
N PHE A 159 -8.70 -2.85 -16.89
CA PHE A 159 -8.35 -4.15 -16.32
C PHE A 159 -7.17 -4.06 -15.36
N LEU A 160 -7.16 -4.91 -14.33
CA LEU A 160 -6.07 -4.97 -13.34
C LEU A 160 -4.69 -5.14 -13.97
N ASP A 161 -4.58 -5.91 -15.05
CA ASP A 161 -3.32 -6.18 -15.73
C ASP A 161 -2.84 -5.03 -16.63
N GLU A 162 -3.65 -3.99 -16.85
CA GLU A 162 -3.23 -2.76 -17.53
C GLU A 162 -2.39 -1.86 -16.62
N ILE A 163 -2.42 -2.11 -15.29
CA ILE A 163 -1.58 -1.36 -14.34
C ILE A 163 -0.15 -1.87 -14.40
N ASP A 164 0.73 -1.09 -14.97
CA ASP A 164 2.16 -1.31 -15.03
C ASP A 164 2.95 -0.20 -14.33
N ILE A 165 4.27 -0.29 -14.40
CA ILE A 165 5.20 0.71 -13.81
C ILE A 165 4.95 2.09 -14.41
N MET A 166 4.71 2.19 -15.73
CA MET A 166 4.50 3.46 -16.42
C MET A 166 3.15 4.09 -16.05
N PHE A 167 2.09 3.29 -15.99
CA PHE A 167 0.79 3.75 -15.50
C PHE A 167 0.92 4.33 -14.09
N THR A 168 1.59 3.61 -13.20
CA THR A 168 1.76 3.99 -11.79
C THR A 168 2.57 5.29 -11.65
N ALA A 169 3.63 5.45 -12.43
CA ALA A 169 4.43 6.68 -12.44
C ALA A 169 3.60 7.89 -12.92
N ARG A 170 2.83 7.72 -14.02
CA ARG A 170 1.94 8.78 -14.55
C ARG A 170 0.82 9.11 -13.59
N PHE A 171 0.25 8.13 -12.89
CA PHE A 171 -0.72 8.37 -11.84
C PHE A 171 -0.15 9.22 -10.70
N GLY A 172 1.10 8.96 -10.28
CA GLY A 172 1.79 9.79 -9.29
C GLY A 172 1.98 11.24 -9.72
N LEU A 173 2.34 11.48 -10.99
CA LEU A 173 2.45 12.83 -11.58
C LEU A 173 1.08 13.51 -11.62
N PHE A 174 0.04 12.82 -12.07
CA PHE A 174 -1.32 13.33 -12.10
C PHE A 174 -1.82 13.78 -10.71
N ILE A 175 -1.55 12.99 -9.66
CA ILE A 175 -1.92 13.36 -8.30
C ILE A 175 -1.22 14.65 -7.87
N ARG A 176 0.08 14.78 -8.16
CA ARG A 176 0.83 15.99 -7.81
C ARG A 176 0.30 17.23 -8.51
N GLU A 177 0.03 17.12 -9.80
CA GLU A 177 -0.48 18.19 -10.64
C GLU A 177 -1.90 18.61 -10.22
N LYS A 178 -2.84 17.66 -10.24
CA LYS A 178 -4.27 17.93 -10.02
C LYS A 178 -4.59 18.42 -8.61
N TYR A 179 -3.90 17.86 -7.60
CA TYR A 179 -4.17 18.16 -6.19
C TYR A 179 -3.09 19.03 -5.53
N SER A 180 -2.16 19.57 -6.31
CA SER A 180 -1.07 20.45 -5.84
C SER A 180 -0.39 19.93 -4.59
N CYS A 181 -0.13 18.61 -4.52
CA CYS A 181 0.40 17.97 -3.34
C CYS A 181 1.89 17.61 -3.48
N ALA A 182 2.59 17.58 -2.33
CA ALA A 182 4.00 17.19 -2.28
C ALA A 182 4.22 15.74 -2.74
N ASN A 183 5.45 15.45 -3.25
CA ASN A 183 5.84 14.12 -3.71
C ASN A 183 5.54 13.03 -2.68
N ASN A 184 5.86 13.23 -1.41
CA ASN A 184 5.62 12.23 -0.36
C ASN A 184 4.14 11.86 -0.21
N THR A 185 3.22 12.79 -0.49
CA THR A 185 1.78 12.52 -0.50
C THR A 185 1.41 11.64 -1.70
N ALA A 186 1.92 11.94 -2.89
CA ALA A 186 1.69 11.12 -4.08
C ALA A 186 2.28 9.71 -3.91
N GLN A 187 3.49 9.60 -3.35
CA GLN A 187 4.13 8.29 -3.09
C GLN A 187 3.31 7.42 -2.12
N LYS A 188 2.64 8.02 -1.12
CA LYS A 188 1.71 7.29 -0.24
C LYS A 188 0.49 6.74 -1.00
N HIS A 189 -0.04 7.47 -1.98
CA HIS A 189 -1.11 6.97 -2.85
C HIS A 189 -0.63 5.79 -3.70
N ILE A 190 0.57 5.91 -4.29
CA ILE A 190 1.19 4.82 -5.05
C ILE A 190 1.43 3.60 -4.16
N GLN A 191 1.87 3.78 -2.92
CA GLN A 191 2.07 2.69 -1.97
C GLN A 191 0.77 1.91 -1.71
N LEU A 192 -0.35 2.62 -1.53
CA LEU A 192 -1.66 1.98 -1.34
C LEU A 192 -2.13 1.27 -2.62
N LEU A 193 -1.93 1.87 -3.81
CA LEU A 193 -2.20 1.21 -5.08
C LEU A 193 -1.38 -0.08 -5.23
N LYS A 194 -0.08 -0.06 -4.90
CA LYS A 194 0.76 -1.27 -4.89
C LYS A 194 0.17 -2.35 -3.98
N THR A 195 -0.28 -2.00 -2.79
CA THR A 195 -0.91 -2.95 -1.86
C THR A 195 -2.14 -3.62 -2.49
N ILE A 196 -2.96 -2.86 -3.22
CA ILE A 196 -4.13 -3.40 -3.94
C ILE A 196 -3.70 -4.37 -5.05
N ILE A 197 -2.69 -4.01 -5.86
CA ILE A 197 -2.20 -4.87 -6.95
C ILE A 197 -1.55 -6.14 -6.39
N THR A 198 -0.75 -6.03 -5.33
CA THR A 198 -0.18 -7.20 -4.63
C THR A 198 -1.28 -8.10 -4.06
N SER A 199 -2.34 -7.52 -3.48
CA SER A 199 -3.50 -8.30 -3.00
C SER A 199 -4.24 -8.98 -4.16
N ALA A 200 -4.42 -8.30 -5.28
CA ALA A 200 -5.03 -8.90 -6.46
C ALA A 200 -4.22 -10.09 -6.99
N TRP A 201 -2.90 -9.96 -7.03
CA TRP A 201 -2.01 -11.05 -7.38
C TRP A 201 -2.09 -12.21 -6.38
N GLY A 202 -1.97 -11.95 -5.09
CA GLY A 202 -2.05 -12.98 -4.05
C GLY A 202 -3.37 -13.75 -4.01
N ASN A 203 -4.46 -13.13 -4.48
CA ASN A 203 -5.79 -13.76 -4.58
C ASN A 203 -6.08 -14.36 -5.97
N GLY A 204 -5.08 -14.46 -6.85
CA GLY A 204 -5.18 -15.11 -8.17
C GLY A 204 -5.90 -14.28 -9.25
N TYR A 205 -6.08 -12.96 -9.06
CA TYR A 205 -6.64 -12.05 -10.06
C TYR A 205 -5.61 -11.55 -11.07
N LEU A 206 -4.33 -11.78 -10.83
CA LEU A 206 -3.21 -11.42 -11.70
C LEU A 206 -2.21 -12.57 -11.79
N VAL A 207 -1.61 -12.76 -12.97
CA VAL A 207 -0.52 -13.74 -13.17
C VAL A 207 0.75 -13.33 -12.45
N CYS A 208 1.01 -12.02 -12.41
CA CYS A 208 2.19 -11.47 -11.76
C CYS A 208 1.90 -10.05 -11.24
N ASP A 209 2.56 -9.68 -10.16
CA ASP A 209 2.59 -8.29 -9.68
C ASP A 209 3.62 -7.48 -10.49
N LYS A 210 3.14 -6.73 -11.48
CA LYS A 210 4.01 -5.86 -12.31
C LYS A 210 4.63 -4.70 -11.53
N LEU A 211 4.12 -4.40 -10.34
CA LEU A 211 4.61 -3.30 -9.51
C LEU A 211 5.61 -3.73 -8.44
N ILE A 212 5.96 -5.02 -8.37
CA ILE A 212 6.89 -5.53 -7.35
C ILE A 212 8.23 -4.79 -7.38
N GLN A 213 8.72 -4.47 -8.58
CA GLN A 213 10.00 -3.75 -8.79
C GLN A 213 9.87 -2.21 -8.70
N TYR A 214 8.66 -1.67 -8.59
CA TYR A 214 8.47 -0.23 -8.49
C TYR A 214 8.97 0.28 -7.14
N LYS A 215 10.05 1.07 -7.15
CA LYS A 215 10.64 1.66 -5.95
C LYS A 215 9.97 2.99 -5.63
N LEU A 216 9.42 3.12 -4.44
CA LEU A 216 8.89 4.38 -3.92
C LEU A 216 10.05 5.34 -3.63
N LYS A 217 9.93 6.60 -4.07
CA LYS A 217 10.95 7.63 -3.87
C LYS A 217 10.37 8.74 -2.99
N TYR A 218 10.73 8.72 -1.72
CA TYR A 218 10.33 9.75 -0.77
C TYR A 218 11.40 10.83 -0.66
N ASP A 219 10.96 12.09 -0.64
CA ASP A 219 11.83 13.22 -0.33
C ASP A 219 12.13 13.22 1.16
N LYS A 220 13.36 13.56 1.52
CA LYS A 220 13.74 13.75 2.92
C LYS A 220 12.96 14.95 3.48
N SER A 221 12.32 14.78 4.62
CA SER A 221 11.70 15.87 5.36
C SER A 221 12.59 16.24 6.53
N GLU A 222 13.01 17.48 6.60
CA GLU A 222 13.67 17.99 7.77
C GLU A 222 12.66 18.10 8.93
N ARG A 223 13.05 17.55 10.08
CA ARG A 223 12.22 17.63 11.28
C ARG A 223 12.60 18.89 12.03
N THR A 224 11.66 19.79 12.17
CA THR A 224 11.82 21.01 12.95
C THR A 224 11.70 20.67 14.43
N CYS A 225 12.70 21.05 15.24
CA CYS A 225 12.67 20.94 16.69
C CYS A 225 12.89 22.33 17.30
N LEU A 226 12.30 22.58 18.48
CA LEU A 226 12.65 23.77 19.27
C LEU A 226 14.04 23.56 19.92
N ASN A 227 14.84 24.62 19.96
CA ASN A 227 15.99 24.64 20.86
C ASN A 227 15.55 25.04 22.27
N TRP A 228 16.47 24.89 23.23
CA TRP A 228 16.18 25.22 24.65
C TRP A 228 15.76 26.68 24.86
N HIS A 229 16.39 27.62 24.15
CA HIS A 229 16.06 29.05 24.29
C HIS A 229 14.66 29.36 23.75
N GLU A 230 14.25 28.74 22.67
CA GLU A 230 12.90 28.89 22.11
C GLU A 230 11.85 28.30 23.06
N LEU A 231 12.12 27.10 23.61
CA LEU A 231 11.22 26.46 24.57
C LEU A 231 11.10 27.31 25.84
N LYS A 232 12.22 27.83 26.38
CA LYS A 232 12.23 28.73 27.56
C LYS A 232 11.40 29.98 27.31
N ARG A 233 11.56 30.64 26.14
CA ARG A 233 10.74 31.80 25.77
C ARG A 233 9.26 31.47 25.76
N LEU A 234 8.89 30.33 25.19
CA LEU A 234 7.52 29.84 25.11
C LEU A 234 6.94 29.57 26.50
N MET A 235 7.70 28.96 27.41
CA MET A 235 7.30 28.70 28.79
C MET A 235 7.09 29.98 29.60
N GLN A 236 7.95 30.99 29.42
CA GLN A 236 7.93 32.24 30.16
C GLN A 236 6.92 33.27 29.64
N LYS A 237 6.41 33.06 28.41
CA LYS A 237 5.46 33.99 27.79
C LYS A 237 4.14 33.99 28.53
N LYS A 238 3.73 35.18 28.99
CA LYS A 238 2.38 35.42 29.52
C LYS A 238 1.44 35.75 28.35
N PHE A 239 0.31 35.11 28.32
CA PHE A 239 -0.73 35.35 27.31
C PHE A 239 -1.93 36.02 27.94
N CYS A 240 -2.51 37.01 27.27
CA CYS A 240 -3.76 37.66 27.73
C CYS A 240 -4.96 36.73 27.59
N SER A 241 -4.83 35.64 26.80
CA SER A 241 -5.90 34.68 26.54
C SER A 241 -5.62 33.35 27.23
N GLY A 242 -6.50 32.93 28.14
CA GLY A 242 -6.41 31.62 28.80
C GLY A 242 -6.45 30.41 27.85
N ARG A 243 -7.00 30.57 26.63
CA ARG A 243 -6.98 29.51 25.60
C ARG A 243 -5.54 29.23 25.13
N LEU A 244 -4.75 30.29 24.89
CA LEU A 244 -3.36 30.14 24.44
C LEU A 244 -2.48 29.57 25.54
N GLU A 245 -2.75 29.98 26.79
CA GLU A 245 -2.04 29.47 27.95
C GLU A 245 -2.24 27.95 28.12
N LYS A 246 -3.50 27.48 28.01
CA LYS A 246 -3.81 26.04 28.06
C LYS A 246 -3.10 25.26 26.96
N VAL A 247 -3.11 25.77 25.73
CA VAL A 247 -2.44 25.12 24.59
C VAL A 247 -0.91 25.09 24.77
N ARG A 248 -0.31 26.20 25.26
CA ARG A 248 1.11 26.25 25.59
C ARG A 248 1.47 25.20 26.64
N ASP A 249 0.71 25.09 27.71
CA ASP A 249 1.01 24.18 28.82
C ASP A 249 0.90 22.73 28.39
N VAL A 250 -0.13 22.35 27.58
CA VAL A 250 -0.23 21.03 26.97
C VAL A 250 0.96 20.74 26.06
N TYR A 251 1.36 21.71 25.23
CA TYR A 251 2.51 21.55 24.34
C TYR A 251 3.83 21.37 25.10
N VAL A 252 4.03 22.16 26.18
CA VAL A 252 5.21 22.02 27.06
C VAL A 252 5.21 20.64 27.70
N PHE A 253 4.07 20.19 28.21
CA PHE A 253 3.93 18.86 28.78
C PHE A 253 4.35 17.78 27.76
N GLU A 254 3.88 17.88 26.51
CA GLU A 254 4.26 16.95 25.43
C GLU A 254 5.75 17.01 25.10
N CYS A 255 6.40 18.19 25.20
CA CYS A 255 7.84 18.35 24.99
C CYS A 255 8.68 17.63 26.05
N PHE A 256 8.25 17.61 27.31
CA PHE A 256 9.00 16.95 28.39
C PHE A 256 8.68 15.47 28.55
N THR A 257 7.49 15.04 28.14
CA THR A 257 7.07 13.64 28.29
C THR A 257 7.23 12.81 27.03
N GLY A 258 7.34 13.45 25.84
CA GLY A 258 7.36 12.76 24.56
C GLY A 258 6.04 12.04 24.20
N PHE A 259 4.95 12.34 24.93
CA PHE A 259 3.63 11.86 24.57
C PHE A 259 3.16 12.44 23.23
N ALA A 260 2.41 11.67 22.50
CA ALA A 260 1.71 12.19 21.33
C ALA A 260 0.37 12.79 21.77
N TYR A 261 -0.18 13.70 21.01
CA TYR A 261 -1.49 14.32 21.26
C TYR A 261 -2.57 13.31 21.71
N SER A 262 -2.68 12.17 21.03
CA SER A 262 -3.67 11.12 21.37
C SER A 262 -3.43 10.48 22.73
N ASP A 263 -2.17 10.42 23.17
CA ASP A 263 -1.79 9.85 24.47
C ASP A 263 -2.05 10.86 25.58
N THR A 264 -1.76 12.14 25.33
CA THR A 264 -2.03 13.25 26.24
C THR A 264 -3.53 13.49 26.44
N LEU A 265 -4.33 13.42 25.34
CA LEU A 265 -5.79 13.58 25.38
C LEU A 265 -6.49 12.57 26.30
N GLY A 266 -6.01 11.34 26.31
CA GLY A 266 -6.57 10.26 27.14
C GLY A 266 -5.77 9.99 28.41
N LEU A 267 -5.07 10.98 28.96
CA LEU A 267 -4.31 10.83 30.19
C LEU A 267 -5.21 11.09 31.41
N THR A 268 -5.28 10.10 32.31
CA THR A 268 -6.05 10.09 33.56
C THR A 268 -5.15 9.72 34.74
N GLU A 269 -5.62 9.89 35.96
CA GLU A 269 -4.85 9.56 37.18
C GLU A 269 -4.48 8.09 37.30
N GLU A 270 -5.27 7.18 36.74
CA GLU A 270 -5.01 5.73 36.77
C GLU A 270 -3.69 5.30 36.12
N TYR A 271 -3.06 6.17 35.32
CA TYR A 271 -1.77 5.90 34.69
C TYR A 271 -0.56 6.31 35.53
N PHE A 272 -0.79 6.85 36.73
CA PHE A 272 0.28 7.27 37.63
C PHE A 272 0.65 6.14 38.57
N GLU A 273 1.94 5.91 38.70
CA GLU A 273 2.52 4.94 39.63
C GLU A 273 3.63 5.60 40.43
N LEU A 274 3.51 5.60 41.78
CA LEU A 274 4.60 5.97 42.66
C LEU A 274 5.55 4.78 42.78
N MET A 275 6.82 4.99 42.45
CA MET A 275 7.83 3.93 42.49
C MET A 275 8.64 3.95 43.80
N ASN A 276 9.44 2.90 44.02
CA ASN A 276 10.31 2.74 45.16
C ASN A 276 11.38 3.84 45.31
N ASP A 277 11.61 4.62 44.25
CA ASP A 277 12.51 5.79 44.20
C ASP A 277 11.83 7.09 44.62
N ASN A 278 10.59 7.03 45.11
CA ASN A 278 9.72 8.18 45.44
C ASN A 278 9.44 9.11 44.26
N ASN A 279 9.69 8.68 43.03
CA ASN A 279 9.36 9.43 41.84
C ASN A 279 8.00 8.96 41.25
N GLU A 280 7.26 9.92 40.70
CA GLU A 280 6.02 9.61 39.99
C GLU A 280 6.33 9.25 38.55
N TRP A 281 5.77 8.11 38.12
CA TRP A 281 5.88 7.61 36.76
C TRP A 281 4.52 7.54 36.09
N VAL A 282 4.48 7.88 34.81
CA VAL A 282 3.30 7.68 33.99
C VAL A 282 3.50 6.41 33.16
N ASN A 283 2.62 5.44 33.39
CA ASN A 283 2.66 4.13 32.75
C ASN A 283 1.44 3.95 31.85
N LYS A 284 1.58 4.22 30.55
CA LYS A 284 0.47 4.21 29.60
C LYS A 284 0.85 3.50 28.30
N ASN A 285 -0.03 2.65 27.81
CA ASN A 285 0.13 2.10 26.46
C ASN A 285 -0.15 3.18 25.40
N ARG A 286 0.76 3.34 24.44
CA ARG A 286 0.59 4.29 23.34
C ARG A 286 -0.66 3.95 22.53
N SER A 287 -1.52 4.92 22.29
CA SER A 287 -2.81 4.74 21.61
C SER A 287 -2.65 4.10 20.23
N LYS A 288 -1.60 4.50 19.48
CA LYS A 288 -1.38 4.04 18.10
C LYS A 288 -0.69 2.67 18.00
N THR A 289 0.32 2.40 18.82
CA THR A 289 1.19 1.21 18.66
C THR A 289 0.95 0.16 19.73
N LYS A 290 0.15 0.48 20.76
CA LYS A 290 -0.11 -0.35 21.94
C LYS A 290 1.17 -0.71 22.74
N ILE A 291 2.30 -0.10 22.40
CA ILE A 291 3.55 -0.30 23.14
C ILE A 291 3.47 0.48 24.45
N LYS A 292 3.85 -0.19 25.54
CA LYS A 292 3.91 0.40 26.88
C LYS A 292 4.95 1.52 26.89
N ALA A 293 4.54 2.74 27.26
CA ALA A 293 5.41 3.88 27.52
C ALA A 293 5.44 4.12 29.00
N ARG A 294 6.64 4.14 29.58
CA ARG A 294 6.88 4.44 30.98
C ARG A 294 7.76 5.68 31.05
N ILE A 295 7.24 6.75 31.61
CA ILE A 295 7.85 8.07 31.55
C ILE A 295 7.94 8.63 32.97
N LEU A 296 9.16 9.01 33.37
CA LEU A 296 9.38 9.74 34.63
C LEU A 296 8.76 11.13 34.52
N LEU A 297 7.96 11.49 35.51
CA LEU A 297 7.35 12.80 35.58
C LEU A 297 8.32 13.80 36.23
N SER A 298 9.02 14.57 35.40
CA SER A 298 9.88 15.64 35.89
C SER A 298 9.07 16.82 36.49
N ALA A 299 9.73 17.75 37.16
CA ALA A 299 9.07 18.86 37.88
C ALA A 299 8.14 19.70 36.97
N ILE A 300 8.52 19.98 35.73
CA ILE A 300 7.71 20.84 34.84
C ILE A 300 6.38 20.19 34.44
N PRO A 301 6.33 18.97 33.92
CA PRO A 301 5.08 18.25 33.68
C PRO A 301 4.21 18.10 34.94
N TYR A 302 4.83 17.82 36.08
CA TYR A 302 4.12 17.72 37.36
C TYR A 302 3.41 19.03 37.71
N LEU A 303 4.12 20.15 37.68
CA LEU A 303 3.54 21.48 37.95
C LEU A 303 2.40 21.85 36.99
N ILE A 304 2.50 21.43 35.73
CA ILE A 304 1.43 21.66 34.77
C ILE A 304 0.18 20.84 35.14
N ILE A 305 0.33 19.59 35.56
CA ILE A 305 -0.81 18.76 36.00
C ILE A 305 -1.47 19.35 37.25
N GLU A 306 -0.69 19.76 38.27
CA GLU A 306 -1.21 20.39 39.48
C GLU A 306 -1.93 21.70 39.17
N LYS A 307 -1.44 22.51 38.24
CA LYS A 307 -2.09 23.77 37.81
C LYS A 307 -3.53 23.55 37.34
N TYR A 308 -3.84 22.40 36.72
CA TYR A 308 -5.17 22.10 36.17
C TYR A 308 -6.01 21.18 37.04
N LYS A 309 -5.57 20.85 38.27
CA LYS A 309 -6.22 19.89 39.15
C LYS A 309 -7.71 20.20 39.38
N ASP A 310 -8.04 21.45 39.67
CA ASP A 310 -9.42 21.90 39.95
C ASP A 310 -10.24 22.17 38.67
N GLN A 311 -9.63 22.10 37.51
CA GLN A 311 -10.27 22.36 36.20
C GLN A 311 -10.48 21.06 35.37
N ARG A 312 -10.29 19.91 35.99
CA ARG A 312 -10.40 18.59 35.29
C ARG A 312 -11.82 18.33 34.89
N VAL A 313 -12.00 17.88 33.62
CA VAL A 313 -13.28 17.51 33.06
C VAL A 313 -13.21 16.08 32.54
N GLY A 314 -14.14 15.24 32.97
CA GLY A 314 -14.22 13.83 32.53
C GLY A 314 -13.00 12.99 32.91
N GLY A 315 -12.36 13.29 34.09
CA GLY A 315 -11.18 12.54 34.57
C GLY A 315 -9.86 12.86 33.85
N ARG A 316 -9.88 13.74 32.85
CA ARG A 316 -8.67 14.13 32.10
C ARG A 316 -7.79 15.06 32.92
N LEU A 317 -6.49 14.82 32.93
CA LEU A 317 -5.53 15.58 33.68
C LEU A 317 -5.24 16.96 33.07
N LEU A 318 -5.33 17.10 31.76
CA LEU A 318 -4.96 18.32 31.06
C LEU A 318 -6.11 18.81 30.16
N PRO A 319 -6.23 20.13 29.95
CA PRO A 319 -7.28 20.78 29.17
C PRO A 319 -7.00 20.67 27.66
N VAL A 320 -6.90 19.44 27.15
CA VAL A 320 -6.59 19.16 25.74
C VAL A 320 -7.81 19.40 24.87
N ILE A 321 -7.69 20.29 23.89
CA ILE A 321 -8.72 20.60 22.88
C ILE A 321 -8.45 19.78 21.61
N SER A 322 -9.31 19.88 20.57
CA SER A 322 -9.12 19.14 19.33
C SER A 322 -7.75 19.40 18.68
N ASN A 323 -7.15 18.38 18.06
CA ASN A 323 -5.82 18.47 17.46
C ASN A 323 -5.71 19.57 16.39
N GLN A 324 -6.79 19.80 15.65
CA GLN A 324 -6.85 20.88 14.67
C GLN A 324 -6.70 22.26 15.36
N LYS A 325 -7.47 22.49 16.42
CA LYS A 325 -7.40 23.75 17.19
C LYS A 325 -6.09 23.90 17.94
N MET A 326 -5.54 22.80 18.50
CA MET A 326 -4.19 22.83 19.09
C MET A 326 -3.15 23.34 18.08
N ASN A 327 -3.11 22.77 16.89
CA ASN A 327 -2.14 23.15 15.85
C ASN A 327 -2.38 24.58 15.31
N GLU A 328 -3.62 25.04 15.28
CA GLU A 328 -3.96 26.42 14.92
C GLU A 328 -3.41 27.43 15.94
N TYR A 329 -3.66 27.20 17.22
CA TYR A 329 -3.18 28.06 18.30
C TYR A 329 -1.66 27.97 18.52
N LEU A 330 -1.04 26.82 18.25
CA LEU A 330 0.41 26.69 18.29
C LEU A 330 1.11 27.58 17.25
N LYS A 331 0.50 27.81 16.09
CA LYS A 331 1.03 28.79 15.11
C LYS A 331 0.92 30.23 15.65
N GLU A 332 -0.21 30.59 16.28
CA GLU A 332 -0.37 31.89 16.93
C GLU A 332 0.66 32.10 18.04
N ILE A 333 0.87 31.09 18.88
CA ILE A 333 1.88 31.09 19.96
C ILE A 333 3.29 31.24 19.39
N ALA A 334 3.62 30.57 18.29
CA ALA A 334 4.94 30.68 17.65
C ALA A 334 5.23 32.13 17.22
N VAL A 335 4.26 32.80 16.62
CA VAL A 335 4.38 34.22 16.23
C VAL A 335 4.58 35.09 17.45
N LEU A 336 3.75 34.96 18.51
CA LEU A 336 3.83 35.73 19.73
C LEU A 336 5.13 35.52 20.53
N CYS A 337 5.79 34.38 20.33
CA CYS A 337 7.06 34.04 20.95
C CYS A 337 8.27 34.32 20.05
N ASN A 338 8.10 34.94 18.88
CA ASN A 338 9.16 35.13 17.87
C ASN A 338 9.90 33.83 17.54
N ILE A 339 9.14 32.73 17.31
CA ILE A 339 9.65 31.44 16.91
C ILE A 339 9.33 31.25 15.44
N ASN A 340 10.35 31.32 14.57
CA ASN A 340 10.20 31.12 13.12
C ASN A 340 10.21 29.64 12.76
N LYS A 341 9.32 28.85 13.37
CA LYS A 341 9.15 27.42 13.15
C LYS A 341 7.66 27.07 13.17
N ASN A 342 7.26 26.12 12.32
CA ASN A 342 5.87 25.65 12.28
C ASN A 342 5.61 24.69 13.46
N LEU A 343 5.10 25.22 14.58
CA LEU A 343 4.79 24.41 15.74
C LEU A 343 3.52 23.58 15.54
N THR A 344 3.62 22.30 15.88
CA THR A 344 2.51 21.35 15.89
C THR A 344 2.68 20.40 17.08
N THR A 345 1.61 19.76 17.52
CA THR A 345 1.66 18.72 18.57
C THR A 345 2.64 17.59 18.22
N HIS A 346 2.85 17.32 16.92
CA HIS A 346 3.83 16.33 16.47
C HIS A 346 5.27 16.80 16.68
N VAL A 347 5.54 18.09 16.55
CA VAL A 347 6.88 18.68 16.80
C VAL A 347 7.24 18.56 18.28
N ALA A 348 6.30 18.72 19.22
CA ALA A 348 6.53 18.54 20.64
C ALA A 348 7.22 17.21 20.95
N LYS A 349 6.75 16.13 20.37
CA LYS A 349 7.33 14.80 20.55
C LYS A 349 8.80 14.68 20.10
N HIS A 350 9.24 15.50 19.14
CA HIS A 350 10.63 15.51 18.68
C HIS A 350 11.54 16.42 19.56
N ASN A 351 10.92 17.22 20.40
CA ASN A 351 11.60 18.08 21.37
C ASN A 351 11.78 17.42 22.74
N THR A 352 11.68 16.08 22.84
CA THR A 352 11.77 15.43 24.15
C THR A 352 13.10 15.78 24.80
N PHE A 353 13.05 16.73 25.72
CA PHE A 353 14.15 17.08 26.60
C PHE A 353 14.11 16.09 27.77
N VAL A 354 14.80 14.97 27.63
CA VAL A 354 15.12 14.10 28.75
C VAL A 354 16.28 14.78 29.50
N ILE A 355 16.01 15.30 30.67
CA ILE A 355 17.02 15.76 31.61
C ILE A 355 17.43 14.57 32.46
#